data_3e0fe79cf02055910cf42626c667456e
#
_entry.id   3e0fe79cf02055910cf42626c667456e
#
_cell.length_a   1.000
_cell.length_b   1.000
_cell.length_c   1.000
_cell.angle_alpha   90.00
_cell.angle_beta   90.00
_cell.angle_gamma   90.00
#
_symmetry.space_group_name_H-M   'P 1'
#
loop_
_entity.id
_entity.type
_entity.pdbx_description
1 polymer ?
#
loop_
_entity_poly.entity_id
_entity_poly.type
_entity_poly.pdbx_seq_one_letter_code
_entity_poly.pdbx_strand_id
1 'polypeptide(L)'
;IDEFLGKGYPMTNMDTGEPLRSIRERILSANAYLGAFPLAEALRTGAGVVVSGRCADAALALAPAIYTYGWRPEDYDLLASGMVAGHVIECGAQVTGGNSLANWRSLANLEEIGYPIVEMQPDGSFVVTKHPGSGGRVDSHGVKEQLVYEIGDPRAYYGPDCVTDFTSVRLADDGPDRVRVTRAAGAAPTDFLKLSINYSAGWKAVGTLVYTSPFAREKAQEAD
;
A
#
# COMPACT_ATOMS: atom_id res chain seq x y z
N ILE A 1 9.39 17.20 16.43
CA ILE A 1 10.56 17.50 15.57
C ILE A 1 11.65 18.19 16.39
N ASP A 2 11.37 19.33 17.00
CA ASP A 2 12.39 20.13 17.72
C ASP A 2 13.08 19.36 18.86
N GLU A 3 12.34 18.54 19.59
CA GLU A 3 12.90 17.66 20.61
C GLU A 3 13.92 16.68 20.02
N PHE A 4 13.59 16.04 18.89
CA PHE A 4 14.49 15.10 18.22
C PHE A 4 15.72 15.80 17.62
N LEU A 5 15.52 16.97 17.00
CA LEU A 5 16.64 17.79 16.53
C LEU A 5 17.54 18.24 17.68
N GLY A 6 16.96 18.57 18.85
CA GLY A 6 17.69 18.92 20.07
C GLY A 6 18.48 17.76 20.65
N LYS A 7 18.00 16.53 20.49
CA LYS A 7 18.70 15.29 20.89
C LYS A 7 19.77 14.84 19.88
N GLY A 8 19.95 15.56 18.77
CA GLY A 8 20.99 15.27 17.78
C GLY A 8 20.63 14.17 16.78
N TYR A 9 19.36 13.79 16.65
CA TYR A 9 18.95 12.82 15.63
C TYR A 9 19.21 13.37 14.23
N PRO A 10 19.82 12.60 13.33
CA PRO A 10 20.06 13.00 11.95
C PRO A 10 18.74 12.95 11.17
N MET A 11 18.03 14.07 11.10
CA MET A 11 16.80 14.21 10.32
C MET A 11 17.16 14.85 8.96
N THR A 12 17.65 14.00 8.07
CA THR A 12 18.02 14.41 6.70
C THR A 12 17.05 13.85 5.70
N ASN A 13 16.88 14.53 4.58
CA ASN A 13 16.13 14.00 3.44
C ASN A 13 16.81 12.71 2.95
N MET A 14 16.04 11.65 2.75
CA MET A 14 16.56 10.33 2.40
C MET A 14 17.16 10.29 0.99
N ASP A 15 16.68 11.14 0.07
CA ASP A 15 17.11 11.15 -1.32
C ASP A 15 18.24 12.17 -1.55
N THR A 16 18.13 13.38 -0.96
CA THR A 16 19.07 14.47 -1.22
C THR A 16 20.13 14.64 -0.14
N GLY A 17 19.92 14.09 1.05
CA GLY A 17 20.78 14.30 2.22
C GLY A 17 20.66 15.69 2.85
N GLU A 18 19.77 16.55 2.36
CA GLU A 18 19.57 17.88 2.93
C GLU A 18 19.05 17.81 4.37
N PRO A 19 19.59 18.65 5.28
CA PRO A 19 19.16 18.63 6.66
C PRO A 19 17.75 19.21 6.81
N LEU A 20 16.94 18.63 7.70
CA LEU A 20 15.58 19.11 7.99
C LEU A 20 15.50 20.60 8.34
N ARG A 21 16.56 21.14 8.94
CA ARG A 21 16.64 22.57 9.32
C ARG A 21 16.47 23.52 8.12
N SER A 22 16.81 23.09 6.90
CA SER A 22 16.65 23.89 5.67
C SER A 22 15.19 24.19 5.32
N ILE A 23 14.25 23.34 5.78
CA ILE A 23 12.81 23.48 5.52
C ILE A 23 11.98 23.74 6.78
N ARG A 24 12.63 23.81 7.96
CA ARG A 24 11.95 23.80 9.27
C ARG A 24 10.78 24.79 9.38
N GLU A 25 10.99 26.04 8.95
CA GLU A 25 9.97 27.12 9.02
C GLU A 25 8.83 26.95 8.01
N ARG A 26 8.97 26.04 7.06
CA ARG A 26 8.00 25.77 6.00
C ARG A 26 7.20 24.49 6.23
N ILE A 27 7.49 23.74 7.30
CA ILE A 27 6.82 22.48 7.60
C ILE A 27 5.34 22.74 7.90
N LEU A 28 4.48 21.99 7.20
CA LEU A 28 3.02 22.01 7.39
C LEU A 28 2.56 20.82 8.23
N SER A 29 3.14 19.64 7.99
CA SER A 29 2.84 18.45 8.77
C SER A 29 4.02 17.48 8.74
N ALA A 30 4.10 16.63 9.77
CA ALA A 30 5.10 15.57 9.87
C ALA A 30 4.45 14.35 10.54
N ASN A 31 4.58 13.18 9.90
CA ASN A 31 3.98 11.94 10.38
C ASN A 31 5.01 10.80 10.32
N ALA A 32 5.21 10.12 11.44
CA ALA A 32 5.80 8.78 11.44
C ALA A 32 4.66 7.76 11.26
N TYR A 33 4.84 6.80 10.38
CA TYR A 33 3.82 5.78 10.13
C TYR A 33 3.89 4.71 11.21
N LEU A 34 2.75 4.45 11.87
CA LEU A 34 2.62 3.37 12.83
C LEU A 34 2.62 2.02 12.13
N GLY A 35 3.12 0.98 12.80
CA GLY A 35 2.98 -0.40 12.39
C GLY A 35 1.63 -1.01 12.77
N ALA A 36 1.50 -2.30 12.51
CA ALA A 36 0.28 -3.06 12.74
C ALA A 36 0.06 -3.46 14.21
N PHE A 37 1.14 -3.63 15.00
CA PHE A 37 1.03 -4.10 16.39
C PHE A 37 0.15 -3.21 17.28
N PRO A 38 0.28 -1.87 17.28
CA PRO A 38 -0.61 -1.00 18.05
C PRO A 38 -2.09 -1.15 17.66
N LEU A 39 -2.38 -1.41 16.38
CA LEU A 39 -3.73 -1.63 15.89
C LEU A 39 -4.26 -3.00 16.36
N ALA A 40 -3.42 -4.03 16.34
CA ALA A 40 -3.77 -5.36 16.86
C ALA A 40 -4.06 -5.31 18.38
N GLU A 41 -3.29 -4.53 19.15
CA GLU A 41 -3.58 -4.30 20.57
C GLU A 41 -4.94 -3.60 20.76
N ALA A 42 -5.25 -2.61 19.94
CA ALA A 42 -6.56 -1.96 19.99
C ALA A 42 -7.71 -2.95 19.70
N LEU A 43 -7.54 -3.89 18.76
CA LEU A 43 -8.51 -4.95 18.48
C LEU A 43 -8.70 -5.89 19.69
N ARG A 44 -7.63 -6.17 20.46
CA ARG A 44 -7.71 -7.00 21.68
C ARG A 44 -8.55 -6.41 22.79
N THR A 45 -8.82 -5.11 22.77
CA THR A 45 -9.74 -4.47 23.72
C THR A 45 -11.21 -4.82 23.45
N GLY A 46 -11.54 -5.48 22.34
CA GLY A 46 -12.90 -5.73 21.89
C GLY A 46 -13.57 -4.55 21.19
N ALA A 47 -12.80 -3.52 20.81
CA ALA A 47 -13.32 -2.36 20.11
C ALA A 47 -13.91 -2.75 18.75
N GLY A 48 -15.14 -2.36 18.47
CA GLY A 48 -15.81 -2.56 17.18
C GLY A 48 -15.32 -1.60 16.09
N VAL A 49 -14.72 -0.46 16.49
CA VAL A 49 -14.12 0.55 15.61
C VAL A 49 -12.82 1.02 16.23
N VAL A 50 -11.75 1.02 15.43
CA VAL A 50 -10.43 1.53 15.83
C VAL A 50 -10.09 2.74 14.97
N VAL A 51 -9.82 3.88 15.61
CA VAL A 51 -9.33 5.10 14.97
C VAL A 51 -7.90 5.33 15.44
N SER A 52 -6.98 5.39 14.50
CA SER A 52 -5.55 5.60 14.78
C SER A 52 -5.03 6.87 14.12
N GLY A 53 -3.82 7.28 14.49
CA GLY A 53 -3.01 8.17 13.67
C GLY A 53 -2.61 7.50 12.35
N ARG A 54 -1.77 8.17 11.56
CA ARG A 54 -1.28 7.58 10.30
C ARG A 54 -0.51 6.29 10.58
N CYS A 55 -0.85 5.25 9.83
CA CYS A 55 -0.17 3.96 9.85
C CYS A 55 0.32 3.60 8.44
N ALA A 56 1.18 2.61 8.32
CA ALA A 56 1.54 2.02 7.04
C ALA A 56 0.28 1.42 6.40
N ASP A 57 0.11 1.59 5.09
CA ASP A 57 -1.12 1.23 4.39
C ASP A 57 -1.48 -0.25 4.59
N ALA A 58 -0.47 -1.12 4.47
CA ALA A 58 -0.64 -2.54 4.70
C ALA A 58 -0.96 -2.91 6.18
N ALA A 59 -0.73 -2.01 7.15
CA ALA A 59 -1.01 -2.28 8.55
C ALA A 59 -2.49 -2.57 8.82
N LEU A 60 -3.40 -2.04 7.99
CA LEU A 60 -4.84 -2.29 8.12
C LEU A 60 -5.23 -3.74 7.80
N ALA A 61 -4.46 -4.45 7.00
CA ALA A 61 -4.64 -5.88 6.75
C ALA A 61 -3.79 -6.76 7.69
N LEU A 62 -2.56 -6.32 7.98
CA LEU A 62 -1.65 -7.04 8.86
C LEU A 62 -2.15 -7.09 10.32
N ALA A 63 -2.72 -6.02 10.84
CA ALA A 63 -3.17 -5.96 12.23
C ALA A 63 -4.28 -6.98 12.55
N PRO A 64 -5.34 -7.16 11.74
CA PRO A 64 -6.30 -8.25 11.93
C PRO A 64 -5.68 -9.64 11.87
N ALA A 65 -4.68 -9.87 11.02
CA ALA A 65 -3.96 -11.14 10.96
C ALA A 65 -3.17 -11.41 12.24
N ILE A 66 -2.41 -10.43 12.74
CA ILE A 66 -1.70 -10.49 14.04
C ILE A 66 -2.70 -10.81 15.17
N TYR A 67 -3.82 -10.09 15.21
CA TYR A 67 -4.86 -10.30 16.21
C TYR A 67 -5.46 -11.72 16.17
N THR A 68 -5.79 -12.18 14.96
CA THR A 68 -6.50 -13.44 14.75
C THR A 68 -5.62 -14.67 14.98
N TYR A 69 -4.38 -14.61 14.48
CA TYR A 69 -3.47 -15.76 14.48
C TYR A 69 -2.41 -15.70 15.57
N GLY A 70 -2.31 -14.60 16.31
CA GLY A 70 -1.35 -14.44 17.39
C GLY A 70 0.10 -14.35 16.91
N TRP A 71 0.32 -13.82 15.69
CA TRP A 71 1.67 -13.64 15.16
C TRP A 71 2.49 -12.71 16.04
N ARG A 72 3.76 -13.06 16.23
CA ARG A 72 4.68 -12.34 17.11
C ARG A 72 5.56 -11.37 16.33
N PRO A 73 6.19 -10.39 17.00
CA PRO A 73 7.10 -9.44 16.37
C PRO A 73 8.30 -10.07 15.64
N GLU A 74 8.68 -11.31 15.98
CA GLU A 74 9.79 -12.04 15.40
C GLU A 74 9.38 -12.99 14.27
N ASP A 75 8.10 -13.16 14.01
CA ASP A 75 7.57 -14.02 12.95
C ASP A 75 7.62 -13.31 11.57
N TYR A 76 8.83 -12.89 11.16
CA TYR A 76 9.04 -11.94 10.05
C TYR A 76 8.43 -12.40 8.72
N ASP A 77 8.46 -13.69 8.40
CA ASP A 77 7.85 -14.20 7.16
C ASP A 77 6.32 -14.09 7.19
N LEU A 78 5.70 -14.30 8.35
CA LEU A 78 4.26 -14.11 8.54
C LEU A 78 3.89 -12.64 8.46
N LEU A 79 4.68 -11.77 9.09
CA LEU A 79 4.49 -10.32 9.01
C LEU A 79 4.65 -9.82 7.57
N ALA A 80 5.67 -10.30 6.85
CA ALA A 80 5.86 -10.00 5.45
C ALA A 80 4.68 -10.45 4.58
N SER A 81 4.11 -11.62 4.85
CA SER A 81 2.89 -12.09 4.17
C SER A 81 1.71 -11.17 4.40
N GLY A 82 1.49 -10.70 5.63
CA GLY A 82 0.45 -9.73 5.95
C GLY A 82 0.70 -8.37 5.29
N MET A 83 1.97 -7.94 5.21
CA MET A 83 2.37 -6.72 4.47
C MET A 83 2.05 -6.85 2.98
N VAL A 84 2.40 -7.99 2.34
CA VAL A 84 2.07 -8.25 0.93
C VAL A 84 0.55 -8.27 0.72
N ALA A 85 -0.20 -8.91 1.61
CA ALA A 85 -1.66 -8.95 1.55
C ALA A 85 -2.26 -7.53 1.61
N GLY A 86 -1.79 -6.70 2.54
CA GLY A 86 -2.22 -5.32 2.66
C GLY A 86 -1.88 -4.48 1.43
N HIS A 87 -0.67 -4.61 0.91
CA HIS A 87 -0.24 -3.93 -0.31
C HIS A 87 -1.10 -4.32 -1.53
N VAL A 88 -1.52 -5.57 -1.62
CA VAL A 88 -2.37 -6.05 -2.71
C VAL A 88 -3.76 -5.40 -2.70
N ILE A 89 -4.32 -5.12 -1.52
CA ILE A 89 -5.71 -4.62 -1.41
C ILE A 89 -5.83 -3.11 -1.13
N GLU A 90 -4.75 -2.42 -0.79
CA GLU A 90 -4.79 -1.01 -0.37
C GLU A 90 -5.33 -0.06 -1.42
N CYS A 91 -5.06 -0.32 -2.69
CA CYS A 91 -5.50 0.51 -3.82
C CYS A 91 -6.91 0.14 -4.33
N GLY A 92 -7.72 -0.54 -3.51
CA GLY A 92 -9.10 -0.89 -3.85
C GLY A 92 -9.20 -1.68 -5.14
N ALA A 93 -10.00 -1.20 -6.08
CA ALA A 93 -10.27 -1.90 -7.34
C ALA A 93 -9.07 -2.04 -8.29
N GLN A 94 -7.89 -1.54 -7.96
CA GLN A 94 -6.73 -1.62 -8.84
C GLN A 94 -6.37 -3.09 -9.17
N VAL A 95 -6.29 -3.94 -8.16
CA VAL A 95 -5.95 -5.37 -8.33
C VAL A 95 -7.05 -6.19 -9.01
N THR A 96 -8.28 -5.69 -9.02
CA THR A 96 -9.41 -6.30 -9.74
C THR A 96 -9.57 -5.76 -11.17
N GLY A 97 -8.63 -4.94 -11.62
CA GLY A 97 -8.53 -4.47 -12.99
C GLY A 97 -8.85 -2.98 -13.19
N GLY A 98 -9.16 -2.23 -12.12
CA GLY A 98 -9.50 -0.81 -12.22
C GLY A 98 -8.38 0.08 -12.74
N ASN A 99 -7.14 -0.41 -12.73
CA ASN A 99 -5.97 0.28 -13.31
C ASN A 99 -5.10 -0.67 -14.15
N SER A 100 -5.70 -1.72 -14.71
CA SER A 100 -4.95 -2.68 -15.54
C SER A 100 -4.46 -2.04 -16.82
N LEU A 101 -3.17 -2.15 -17.08
CA LEU A 101 -2.53 -1.62 -18.29
C LEU A 101 -2.66 -2.58 -19.48
N ALA A 102 -2.57 -3.88 -19.24
CA ALA A 102 -2.45 -4.87 -20.30
C ALA A 102 -3.79 -5.33 -20.88
N ASN A 103 -4.80 -5.57 -20.06
CA ASN A 103 -5.99 -6.33 -20.45
C ASN A 103 -7.34 -5.64 -20.13
N TRP A 104 -7.35 -4.36 -19.80
CA TRP A 104 -8.57 -3.68 -19.35
C TRP A 104 -9.75 -3.82 -20.33
N ARG A 105 -9.49 -3.88 -21.66
CA ARG A 105 -10.55 -4.03 -22.68
C ARG A 105 -11.26 -5.39 -22.62
N SER A 106 -10.65 -6.40 -22.02
CA SER A 106 -11.23 -7.74 -21.83
C SER A 106 -11.96 -7.91 -20.50
N LEU A 107 -11.95 -6.88 -19.65
CA LEU A 107 -12.63 -6.91 -18.36
C LEU A 107 -14.12 -6.58 -18.56
N ALA A 108 -14.97 -7.39 -17.93
CA ALA A 108 -16.41 -7.18 -17.99
C ALA A 108 -16.89 -6.27 -16.87
N ASN A 109 -17.95 -5.51 -17.11
CA ASN A 109 -18.70 -4.73 -16.13
C ASN A 109 -17.80 -3.82 -15.27
N LEU A 110 -16.93 -3.03 -15.91
CA LEU A 110 -16.02 -2.11 -15.20
C LEU A 110 -16.76 -1.05 -14.39
N GLU A 111 -17.98 -0.72 -14.77
CA GLU A 111 -18.88 0.20 -14.06
C GLU A 111 -19.33 -0.35 -12.69
N GLU A 112 -19.28 -1.68 -12.51
CA GLU A 112 -19.62 -2.39 -11.27
C GLU A 112 -18.39 -3.13 -10.71
N ILE A 113 -17.18 -2.61 -10.94
CA ILE A 113 -15.95 -3.28 -10.52
C ILE A 113 -15.94 -3.57 -9.03
N GLY A 114 -15.62 -4.80 -8.66
CA GLY A 114 -15.53 -5.23 -7.27
C GLY A 114 -14.19 -4.87 -6.63
N TYR A 115 -14.21 -4.61 -5.32
CA TYR A 115 -12.99 -4.49 -4.54
C TYR A 115 -12.44 -5.86 -4.18
N PRO A 116 -11.13 -5.98 -3.98
CA PRO A 116 -10.49 -7.23 -3.62
C PRO A 116 -10.83 -7.66 -2.19
N ILE A 117 -10.78 -8.96 -2.00
CA ILE A 117 -10.87 -9.62 -0.69
C ILE A 117 -9.61 -10.47 -0.54
N VAL A 118 -9.01 -10.44 0.63
CA VAL A 118 -7.92 -11.35 1.02
C VAL A 118 -8.44 -12.38 2.01
N GLU A 119 -8.31 -13.66 1.65
CA GLU A 119 -8.59 -14.79 2.53
C GLU A 119 -7.27 -15.30 3.11
N MET A 120 -6.90 -14.76 4.29
CA MET A 120 -5.64 -15.09 4.97
C MET A 120 -5.69 -16.42 5.68
N GLN A 121 -4.56 -17.15 5.71
CA GLN A 121 -4.38 -18.40 6.45
C GLN A 121 -3.36 -18.22 7.59
N PRO A 122 -3.39 -19.07 8.63
CA PRO A 122 -2.48 -18.99 9.77
C PRO A 122 -0.99 -19.12 9.41
N ASP A 123 -0.67 -19.81 8.30
CA ASP A 123 0.68 -20.03 7.77
C ASP A 123 1.18 -18.86 6.92
N GLY A 124 0.42 -17.77 6.83
CA GLY A 124 0.74 -16.60 6.05
C GLY A 124 0.37 -16.70 4.57
N SER A 125 0.01 -17.87 4.06
CA SER A 125 -0.52 -17.94 2.71
C SER A 125 -1.90 -17.28 2.63
N PHE A 126 -2.26 -16.73 1.46
CA PHE A 126 -3.58 -16.13 1.28
C PHE A 126 -4.09 -16.29 -0.14
N VAL A 127 -5.38 -16.07 -0.31
CA VAL A 127 -6.02 -16.00 -1.62
C VAL A 127 -6.57 -14.60 -1.83
N VAL A 128 -6.25 -14.00 -2.98
CA VAL A 128 -6.87 -12.77 -3.45
C VAL A 128 -8.10 -13.16 -4.26
N THR A 129 -9.24 -12.56 -3.96
CA THR A 129 -10.51 -12.78 -4.65
C THR A 129 -11.35 -11.51 -4.65
N LYS A 130 -12.59 -11.59 -5.10
CA LYS A 130 -13.59 -10.51 -5.06
C LYS A 130 -14.99 -11.09 -4.82
N HIS A 131 -15.97 -10.23 -4.57
CA HIS A 131 -17.35 -10.68 -4.46
C HIS A 131 -17.84 -11.32 -5.77
N PRO A 132 -18.52 -12.48 -5.70
CA PRO A 132 -19.14 -13.10 -6.86
C PRO A 132 -20.10 -12.14 -7.56
N GLY A 133 -20.05 -12.11 -8.89
CA GLY A 133 -20.93 -11.27 -9.70
C GLY A 133 -20.51 -9.81 -9.84
N SER A 134 -19.53 -9.31 -9.07
CA SER A 134 -18.97 -7.98 -9.31
C SER A 134 -18.13 -7.94 -10.59
N GLY A 135 -17.99 -6.76 -11.17
CA GLY A 135 -17.19 -6.52 -12.37
C GLY A 135 -15.68 -6.66 -12.12
N GLY A 136 -14.91 -6.54 -13.18
CA GLY A 136 -13.46 -6.74 -13.16
C GLY A 136 -13.07 -8.21 -13.08
N ARG A 137 -11.79 -8.47 -12.79
CA ARG A 137 -11.23 -9.83 -12.73
C ARG A 137 -10.05 -9.88 -11.77
N VAL A 138 -9.94 -10.96 -11.01
CA VAL A 138 -8.74 -11.29 -10.23
C VAL A 138 -7.98 -12.42 -10.91
N ASP A 139 -6.79 -12.13 -11.42
CA ASP A 139 -5.88 -13.09 -11.99
C ASP A 139 -4.41 -12.79 -11.58
N SER A 140 -3.51 -13.71 -11.84
CA SER A 140 -2.08 -13.54 -11.50
C SER A 140 -1.46 -12.32 -12.16
N HIS A 141 -2.00 -11.84 -13.28
CA HIS A 141 -1.48 -10.66 -13.96
C HIS A 141 -1.83 -9.39 -13.18
N GLY A 142 -3.11 -9.20 -12.83
CA GLY A 142 -3.55 -8.05 -12.03
C GLY A 142 -2.88 -7.99 -10.65
N VAL A 143 -2.70 -9.16 -10.00
CA VAL A 143 -1.94 -9.22 -8.73
C VAL A 143 -0.48 -8.81 -8.93
N LYS A 144 0.19 -9.21 -10.03
CA LYS A 144 1.56 -8.76 -10.33
C LYS A 144 1.64 -7.26 -10.59
N GLU A 145 0.69 -6.68 -11.34
CA GLU A 145 0.63 -5.23 -11.56
C GLU A 145 0.58 -4.48 -10.22
N GLN A 146 -0.24 -4.94 -9.26
CA GLN A 146 -0.31 -4.35 -7.94
C GLN A 146 0.97 -4.58 -7.13
N LEU A 147 1.58 -5.76 -7.18
CA LEU A 147 2.80 -6.06 -6.42
C LEU A 147 4.00 -5.20 -6.82
N VAL A 148 4.04 -4.69 -8.05
CA VAL A 148 5.13 -3.81 -8.51
C VAL A 148 4.78 -2.32 -8.42
N TYR A 149 3.55 -2.01 -8.01
CA TYR A 149 3.08 -0.64 -7.88
C TYR A 149 3.71 0.04 -6.66
N GLU A 150 4.26 1.25 -6.85
CA GLU A 150 4.89 2.06 -5.79
C GLU A 150 6.01 1.35 -4.98
N ILE A 151 6.62 0.32 -5.54
CA ILE A 151 7.73 -0.41 -4.91
C ILE A 151 9.07 0.17 -5.39
N GLY A 152 9.94 0.52 -4.44
CA GLY A 152 11.33 0.90 -4.70
C GLY A 152 12.20 -0.34 -4.97
N ASP A 153 13.08 -0.71 -4.02
CA ASP A 153 13.80 -2.00 -4.12
C ASP A 153 12.87 -3.14 -3.66
N PRO A 154 12.42 -4.02 -4.56
CA PRO A 154 11.51 -5.10 -4.20
C PRO A 154 12.13 -6.16 -3.25
N ARG A 155 13.46 -6.17 -3.12
CA ARG A 155 14.17 -7.08 -2.19
C ARG A 155 14.17 -6.57 -0.76
N ALA A 156 13.90 -5.29 -0.56
CA ALA A 156 13.94 -4.66 0.76
C ALA A 156 12.89 -3.54 0.84
N TYR A 157 11.63 -3.91 0.96
CA TYR A 157 10.56 -2.96 1.23
C TYR A 157 10.46 -2.72 2.74
N TYR A 158 10.86 -1.51 3.16
CA TYR A 158 10.96 -1.13 4.57
C TYR A 158 9.60 -0.76 5.15
N GLY A 159 9.07 -1.62 5.99
CA GLY A 159 7.89 -1.36 6.81
C GLY A 159 8.26 -1.17 8.29
N PRO A 160 7.34 -0.60 9.09
CA PRO A 160 7.57 -0.45 10.54
C PRO A 160 7.57 -1.78 11.31
N ASP A 161 6.94 -2.82 10.76
CA ASP A 161 6.81 -4.13 11.41
C ASP A 161 7.86 -5.14 10.92
N CYS A 162 8.27 -5.05 9.66
CA CYS A 162 9.30 -5.90 9.06
C CYS A 162 9.83 -5.28 7.75
N VAL A 163 10.96 -5.80 7.29
CA VAL A 163 11.44 -5.59 5.90
C VAL A 163 10.94 -6.75 5.06
N THR A 164 10.24 -6.47 3.97
CA THR A 164 9.62 -7.49 3.10
C THR A 164 10.39 -7.66 1.80
N ASP A 165 10.70 -8.91 1.43
CA ASP A 165 11.23 -9.27 0.12
C ASP A 165 10.09 -9.71 -0.83
N PHE A 166 9.62 -8.79 -1.67
CA PHE A 166 8.58 -9.06 -2.68
C PHE A 166 9.04 -10.02 -3.77
N THR A 167 10.35 -10.18 -4.00
CA THR A 167 10.87 -11.10 -5.02
C THR A 167 10.70 -12.57 -4.65
N SER A 168 10.50 -12.85 -3.37
CA SER A 168 10.25 -14.20 -2.85
C SER A 168 8.83 -14.70 -3.12
N VAL A 169 7.86 -13.79 -3.35
CA VAL A 169 6.43 -14.07 -3.51
C VAL A 169 6.17 -15.02 -4.69
N ARG A 170 5.27 -15.96 -4.49
CA ARG A 170 4.81 -16.88 -5.53
C ARG A 170 3.29 -16.75 -5.70
N LEU A 171 2.87 -16.68 -6.96
CA LEU A 171 1.48 -16.59 -7.36
C LEU A 171 1.08 -17.83 -8.13
N ALA A 172 -0.14 -18.30 -7.88
CA ALA A 172 -0.76 -19.38 -8.63
C ALA A 172 -2.26 -19.08 -8.78
N ASP A 173 -2.78 -19.19 -9.99
CA ASP A 173 -4.22 -19.12 -10.20
C ASP A 173 -4.89 -20.32 -9.48
N ASP A 174 -5.93 -20.04 -8.71
CA ASP A 174 -6.65 -20.98 -7.83
C ASP A 174 -8.15 -20.99 -8.19
N GLY A 175 -8.44 -21.01 -9.47
CA GLY A 175 -9.78 -20.94 -10.03
C GLY A 175 -10.16 -19.55 -10.53
N PRO A 176 -11.37 -19.38 -11.05
CA PRO A 176 -11.86 -18.08 -11.54
C PRO A 176 -11.87 -17.02 -10.42
N ASP A 177 -11.33 -15.84 -10.71
CA ASP A 177 -11.24 -14.73 -9.76
C ASP A 177 -10.57 -15.10 -8.43
N ARG A 178 -9.59 -16.01 -8.46
CA ARG A 178 -8.86 -16.45 -7.27
C ARG A 178 -7.37 -16.62 -7.59
N VAL A 179 -6.53 -15.95 -6.82
CA VAL A 179 -5.06 -16.08 -6.92
C VAL A 179 -4.48 -16.40 -5.55
N ARG A 180 -3.83 -17.54 -5.45
CA ARG A 180 -3.10 -17.95 -4.25
C ARG A 180 -1.73 -17.29 -4.22
N VAL A 181 -1.42 -16.70 -3.06
CA VAL A 181 -0.16 -16.02 -2.79
C VAL A 181 0.57 -16.73 -1.66
N THR A 182 1.87 -16.99 -1.85
CA THR A 182 2.70 -17.73 -0.87
C THR A 182 4.13 -17.21 -0.88
N ARG A 183 4.90 -17.59 0.15
CA ARG A 183 6.35 -17.40 0.25
C ARG A 183 6.80 -15.94 0.32
N ALA A 184 6.10 -15.07 1.04
CA ALA A 184 6.67 -13.78 1.39
C ALA A 184 7.79 -14.01 2.42
N ALA A 185 8.98 -13.51 2.13
CA ALA A 185 10.10 -13.55 3.06
C ALA A 185 10.22 -12.21 3.78
N GLY A 186 10.50 -12.27 5.07
CA GLY A 186 10.64 -11.10 5.93
C GLY A 186 11.96 -11.08 6.70
N ALA A 187 12.37 -9.88 7.09
CA ALA A 187 13.49 -9.65 7.99
C ALA A 187 13.11 -8.64 9.08
N ALA A 188 13.94 -8.53 10.11
CA ALA A 188 13.73 -7.56 11.19
C ALA A 188 13.56 -6.14 10.62
N PRO A 189 12.67 -5.31 11.21
CA PRO A 189 12.56 -3.91 10.84
C PRO A 189 13.85 -3.16 11.19
N THR A 190 14.02 -1.97 10.65
CA THR A 190 15.12 -1.08 11.02
C THR A 190 14.86 -0.42 12.38
N ASP A 191 15.90 0.08 13.02
CA ASP A 191 15.81 0.85 14.27
C ASP A 191 15.18 2.25 14.06
N PHE A 192 14.82 2.60 12.84
CA PHE A 192 14.31 3.91 12.46
C PHE A 192 12.96 3.79 11.76
N LEU A 193 12.09 4.76 12.02
CA LEU A 193 10.86 4.96 11.26
C LEU A 193 11.05 6.07 10.24
N LYS A 194 10.44 5.89 9.07
CA LYS A 194 10.37 6.96 8.05
C LYS A 194 9.45 8.08 8.55
N LEU A 195 9.94 9.31 8.52
CA LEU A 195 9.15 10.50 8.80
C LEU A 195 8.74 11.16 7.47
N SER A 196 7.45 11.15 7.18
CA SER A 196 6.88 11.85 6.03
C SER A 196 6.59 13.30 6.40
N ILE A 197 7.19 14.25 5.69
CA ILE A 197 7.09 15.68 5.97
C ILE A 197 6.52 16.41 4.75
N ASN A 198 5.44 17.14 4.97
CA ASN A 198 4.90 18.07 3.99
C ASN A 198 5.34 19.50 4.36
N TYR A 199 5.83 20.23 3.39
CA TYR A 199 6.26 21.62 3.59
C TYR A 199 5.86 22.51 2.42
N SER A 200 5.73 23.79 2.68
CA SER A 200 5.41 24.79 1.66
C SER A 200 6.60 25.00 0.72
N ALA A 201 6.42 24.69 -0.56
CA ALA A 201 7.44 24.82 -1.61
C ALA A 201 6.98 25.74 -2.75
N GLY A 202 5.93 26.53 -2.54
CA GLY A 202 5.31 27.40 -3.54
C GLY A 202 3.99 26.84 -4.05
N TRP A 203 3.58 27.31 -5.21
CA TRP A 203 2.28 26.98 -5.81
C TRP A 203 2.47 26.34 -7.17
N LYS A 204 1.64 25.35 -7.47
CA LYS A 204 1.50 24.80 -8.80
C LYS A 204 0.02 24.78 -9.17
N ALA A 205 -0.32 25.37 -10.32
CA ALA A 205 -1.65 25.27 -10.89
C ALA A 205 -1.63 24.25 -12.03
N VAL A 206 -2.60 23.35 -12.05
CA VAL A 206 -2.84 22.41 -13.16
C VAL A 206 -4.30 22.52 -13.54
N GLY A 207 -4.56 22.85 -14.81
CA GLY A 207 -5.91 22.86 -15.38
C GLY A 207 -6.07 21.66 -16.32
N THR A 208 -7.20 20.96 -16.23
CA THR A 208 -7.58 19.92 -17.17
C THR A 208 -8.87 20.30 -17.85
N LEU A 209 -8.84 20.39 -19.18
CA LEU A 209 -10.02 20.61 -20.00
C LEU A 209 -10.38 19.32 -20.71
N VAL A 210 -11.64 18.92 -20.62
CA VAL A 210 -12.13 17.70 -21.26
C VAL A 210 -12.97 18.09 -22.47
N TYR A 211 -12.58 17.60 -23.64
CA TYR A 211 -13.31 17.80 -24.88
C TYR A 211 -13.97 16.49 -25.31
N THR A 212 -15.28 16.53 -25.51
CA THR A 212 -16.07 15.38 -25.94
C THR A 212 -16.40 15.46 -27.43
N SER A 213 -16.77 14.33 -28.02
CA SER A 213 -17.34 14.23 -29.36
C SER A 213 -18.53 15.19 -29.54
N PRO A 214 -18.79 15.72 -30.77
CA PRO A 214 -17.94 15.61 -31.96
C PRO A 214 -16.74 16.57 -31.94
N PHE A 215 -15.73 16.27 -32.76
CA PHE A 215 -14.51 17.11 -32.94
C PHE A 215 -13.69 17.32 -31.70
N ALA A 216 -13.60 16.33 -30.80
CA ALA A 216 -12.84 16.43 -29.53
C ALA A 216 -11.35 16.77 -29.76
N ARG A 217 -10.75 16.20 -30.80
CA ARG A 217 -9.33 16.43 -31.12
C ARG A 217 -9.07 17.85 -31.62
N GLU A 218 -9.92 18.32 -32.53
CA GLU A 218 -9.81 19.68 -33.10
C GLU A 218 -10.03 20.72 -32.01
N LYS A 219 -11.05 20.53 -31.16
CA LYS A 219 -11.30 21.41 -30.03
C LYS A 219 -10.12 21.47 -29.05
N ALA A 220 -9.47 20.35 -28.78
CA ALA A 220 -8.28 20.30 -27.93
C ALA A 220 -7.11 21.02 -28.57
N GLN A 221 -6.91 20.90 -29.89
CA GLN A 221 -5.85 21.59 -30.63
C GLN A 221 -6.03 23.11 -30.73
N GLU A 222 -7.30 23.57 -30.74
CA GLU A 222 -7.59 25.02 -30.77
C GLU A 222 -7.45 25.69 -29.39
N ALA A 223 -7.39 24.90 -28.32
CA ALA A 223 -7.31 25.40 -26.94
C ALA A 223 -5.88 25.52 -26.41
N ASP A 224 -4.88 25.00 -27.12
CA ASP A 224 -3.46 25.14 -26.87
C ASP A 224 -2.95 26.48 -27.38
#